data_9c864f92edf4955ce44b9b6bfae1f925
#
_entry.id   9c864f92edf4955ce44b9b6bfae1f925
#
_cell.length_a   1.000
_cell.length_b   1.000
_cell.length_c   1.000
_cell.angle_alpha   90.00
_cell.angle_beta   90.00
_cell.angle_gamma   90.00
#
_symmetry.space_group_name_H-M   'P 1'
#
loop_
_entity.id
_entity.type
_entity.pdbx_description
1 polymer ?
#
loop_
_entity_poly.entity_id
_entity_poly.type
_entity_poly.pdbx_seq_one_letter_code
_entity_poly.pdbx_strand_id
1 'polypeptide(L)'
;TKTDVSHYFNDRVHLYDYNRIPYAINNYQDRTRAFLQIQQGCDHRCTFCIIPYGRGNAYSLPVGEISRRLENLLVSGFKEITLTGVDLTSYGNDLPGKPKLGNVIKRLLSLHPKLKRLRLSSIDPAEIDSELLELFQSEEKLLPYLHLSVQSGDNMILKRMKRRHTREDVLRIFKEIKGKRDEVKFGADIIVGFPTETDEHFKNTL
;
A
#
# COMPACT_ATOMS: atom_id res chain seq x y z
N THR A 1 35.37 -1.37 2.31
CA THR A 1 35.13 -1.02 0.91
C THR A 1 33.76 -0.37 0.83
N LYS A 2 33.74 0.96 0.63
CA LYS A 2 32.51 1.71 0.32
C LYS A 2 32.02 1.20 -1.04
N THR A 3 31.01 0.38 -1.05
CA THR A 3 30.25 0.07 -2.26
C THR A 3 29.60 1.36 -2.71
N ASP A 4 29.97 1.80 -3.89
CA ASP A 4 29.46 3.01 -4.50
C ASP A 4 27.95 2.87 -4.75
N VAL A 5 27.18 3.53 -3.93
CA VAL A 5 25.70 3.54 -4.05
C VAL A 5 25.24 4.38 -5.24
N SER A 6 26.14 5.10 -5.90
CA SER A 6 25.81 5.98 -7.03
C SER A 6 25.29 5.21 -8.26
N HIS A 7 25.70 3.95 -8.44
CA HIS A 7 25.21 3.09 -9.52
C HIS A 7 23.70 2.75 -9.42
N TYR A 8 23.11 2.82 -8.22
CA TYR A 8 21.68 2.55 -8.05
C TYR A 8 20.76 3.74 -8.36
N PHE A 9 21.32 4.94 -8.54
CA PHE A 9 20.55 6.17 -8.74
C PHE A 9 20.50 6.67 -10.17
N ASN A 10 21.30 6.12 -11.10
CA ASN A 10 21.42 6.65 -12.47
C ASN A 10 20.61 5.92 -13.54
N ASP A 11 19.94 4.81 -13.24
CA ASP A 11 19.14 4.09 -14.24
C ASP A 11 17.70 4.63 -14.30
N ARG A 12 17.55 5.88 -14.69
CA ARG A 12 16.24 6.42 -15.12
C ARG A 12 15.79 5.96 -16.51
N VAL A 13 16.56 5.09 -17.17
CA VAL A 13 16.38 4.77 -18.60
C VAL A 13 15.49 3.54 -18.86
N HIS A 14 15.17 2.73 -17.88
CA HIS A 14 14.27 1.58 -18.07
C HIS A 14 12.91 1.84 -17.42
N LEU A 15 12.11 2.69 -18.06
CA LEU A 15 10.74 3.04 -17.66
C LEU A 15 9.80 1.81 -17.54
N TYR A 16 10.22 0.62 -17.97
CA TYR A 16 9.40 -0.59 -17.98
C TYR A 16 10.18 -1.86 -17.63
N ASP A 17 11.18 -1.78 -16.76
CA ASP A 17 11.83 -3.00 -16.27
C ASP A 17 10.93 -3.70 -15.24
N TYR A 18 10.06 -4.57 -15.74
CA TYR A 18 9.15 -5.39 -14.92
C TYR A 18 9.90 -6.32 -13.95
N ASN A 19 11.21 -6.54 -14.14
CA ASN A 19 12.04 -7.36 -13.25
C ASN A 19 12.31 -6.68 -11.91
N ARG A 20 12.13 -5.35 -11.80
CA ARG A 20 12.24 -4.62 -10.54
C ARG A 20 11.18 -5.05 -9.51
N ILE A 21 10.04 -5.52 -9.98
CA ILE A 21 9.01 -6.09 -9.10
C ILE A 21 8.98 -7.59 -9.35
N PRO A 22 9.43 -8.40 -8.38
CA PRO A 22 9.51 -9.84 -8.53
C PRO A 22 8.19 -10.44 -9.03
N TYR A 23 8.29 -11.46 -9.86
CA TYR A 23 7.14 -12.28 -10.21
C TYR A 23 6.57 -12.90 -8.93
N ALA A 24 5.26 -13.00 -8.83
CA ALA A 24 4.65 -13.75 -7.75
C ALA A 24 5.27 -15.16 -7.74
N ILE A 25 5.83 -15.56 -6.61
CA ILE A 25 6.48 -16.86 -6.47
C ILE A 25 5.39 -17.92 -6.56
N ASN A 26 5.39 -18.71 -7.64
CA ASN A 26 4.40 -19.77 -7.87
C ASN A 26 4.54 -20.98 -6.92
N ASN A 27 5.51 -20.99 -6.02
CA ASN A 27 5.79 -22.09 -5.10
C ASN A 27 5.27 -21.83 -3.68
N TYR A 28 3.99 -21.49 -3.55
CA TYR A 28 3.31 -21.54 -2.25
C TYR A 28 2.65 -22.90 -2.08
N GLN A 29 3.46 -23.98 -1.98
CA GLN A 29 2.94 -25.28 -1.55
C GLN A 29 2.25 -25.07 -0.19
N ASP A 30 0.99 -25.51 -0.09
CA ASP A 30 0.14 -25.45 1.11
C ASP A 30 -0.40 -24.06 1.54
N ARG A 31 -0.32 -23.03 0.69
CA ARG A 31 -0.94 -21.72 1.00
C ARG A 31 -2.17 -21.47 0.15
N THR A 32 -3.26 -21.01 0.80
CA THR A 32 -4.50 -20.61 0.12
C THR A 32 -4.49 -19.18 -0.39
N ARG A 33 -3.46 -18.38 0.00
CA ARG A 33 -3.30 -16.97 -0.32
C ARG A 33 -1.97 -16.71 -1.01
N ALA A 34 -1.99 -15.91 -2.08
CA ALA A 34 -0.79 -15.42 -2.75
C ALA A 34 -0.61 -13.90 -2.55
N PHE A 35 0.65 -13.46 -2.63
CA PHE A 35 1.02 -12.05 -2.62
C PHE A 35 1.36 -11.61 -4.04
N LEU A 36 0.82 -10.49 -4.46
CA LEU A 36 1.10 -9.86 -5.74
C LEU A 36 1.62 -8.45 -5.50
N GLN A 37 2.92 -8.28 -5.66
CA GLN A 37 3.51 -6.95 -5.54
C GLN A 37 3.22 -6.15 -6.81
N ILE A 38 2.62 -4.96 -6.65
CA ILE A 38 2.21 -4.08 -7.75
C ILE A 38 2.93 -2.74 -7.74
N GLN A 39 3.64 -2.43 -6.63
CA GLN A 39 4.35 -1.18 -6.44
C GLN A 39 5.62 -1.40 -5.63
N GLN A 40 6.70 -0.67 -5.93
CA GLN A 40 8.00 -0.74 -5.28
C GLN A 40 8.55 0.68 -5.09
N GLY A 41 9.46 0.86 -4.12
CA GLY A 41 10.06 2.17 -3.82
C GLY A 41 9.08 3.16 -3.19
N CYS A 42 9.55 4.37 -2.86
CA CYS A 42 8.73 5.41 -2.27
C CYS A 42 9.34 6.79 -2.52
N ASP A 43 8.53 7.77 -2.91
CA ASP A 43 8.97 9.15 -3.13
C ASP A 43 8.92 10.01 -1.87
N HIS A 44 8.35 9.49 -0.77
CA HIS A 44 8.29 10.19 0.50
C HIS A 44 9.63 10.15 1.23
N ARG A 45 9.83 11.13 2.09
CA ARG A 45 11.07 11.32 2.87
C ARG A 45 10.73 11.42 4.35
N CYS A 46 9.98 10.41 4.87
CA CYS A 46 9.70 10.31 6.29
C CYS A 46 11.01 10.20 7.07
N THR A 47 11.13 10.93 8.18
CA THR A 47 12.42 11.13 8.89
C THR A 47 13.01 9.85 9.50
N PHE A 48 12.20 8.84 9.71
CA PHE A 48 12.58 7.54 10.27
C PHE A 48 12.83 6.45 9.20
N CYS A 49 12.58 6.75 7.91
CA CYS A 49 12.47 5.71 6.88
C CYS A 49 13.68 5.70 5.95
N ILE A 50 14.33 4.54 5.82
CA ILE A 50 15.47 4.32 4.92
C ILE A 50 15.04 3.85 3.51
N ILE A 51 13.79 3.47 3.33
CA ILE A 51 13.31 2.82 2.10
C ILE A 51 13.60 3.62 0.83
N PRO A 52 13.36 4.94 0.76
CA PRO A 52 13.65 5.71 -0.45
C PRO A 52 15.12 5.65 -0.89
N TYR A 53 16.02 5.46 0.06
CA TYR A 53 17.45 5.37 -0.20
C TYR A 53 17.89 3.94 -0.58
N GLY A 54 17.23 2.93 -0.02
CA GLY A 54 17.55 1.53 -0.29
C GLY A 54 16.81 0.92 -1.47
N ARG A 55 15.56 1.34 -1.72
CA ARG A 55 14.69 0.79 -2.77
C ARG A 55 14.41 1.76 -3.92
N GLY A 56 14.85 3.01 -3.81
CA GLY A 56 14.68 4.05 -4.80
C GLY A 56 13.27 4.65 -4.80
N ASN A 57 13.00 5.44 -5.85
CA ASN A 57 11.73 6.13 -6.05
C ASN A 57 10.59 5.15 -6.36
N ALA A 58 9.35 5.63 -6.22
CA ALA A 58 8.15 4.88 -6.53
C ALA A 58 8.16 4.35 -7.96
N TYR A 59 7.78 3.09 -8.10
CA TYR A 59 7.65 2.39 -9.37
C TYR A 59 6.43 1.47 -9.31
N SER A 60 5.54 1.58 -10.28
CA SER A 60 4.27 0.85 -10.34
C SER A 60 4.22 -0.08 -11.54
N LEU A 61 3.65 -1.27 -11.38
CA LEU A 61 3.35 -2.15 -12.51
C LEU A 61 2.15 -1.60 -13.30
N PRO A 62 2.21 -1.59 -14.64
CA PRO A 62 1.03 -1.30 -15.45
C PRO A 62 -0.12 -2.27 -15.18
N VAL A 63 -1.36 -1.79 -15.25
CA VAL A 63 -2.57 -2.59 -14.96
C VAL A 63 -2.64 -3.89 -15.78
N GLY A 64 -2.23 -3.84 -17.06
CA GLY A 64 -2.18 -5.03 -17.91
C GLY A 64 -1.26 -6.13 -17.38
N GLU A 65 -0.10 -5.74 -16.86
CA GLU A 65 0.85 -6.67 -16.26
C GLU A 65 0.34 -7.23 -14.92
N ILE A 66 -0.30 -6.38 -14.09
CA ILE A 66 -0.96 -6.84 -12.86
C ILE A 66 -2.05 -7.86 -13.19
N SER A 67 -2.89 -7.56 -14.19
CA SER A 67 -3.98 -8.44 -14.64
C SER A 67 -3.44 -9.80 -15.09
N ARG A 68 -2.37 -9.80 -15.90
CA ARG A 68 -1.72 -11.03 -16.37
C ARG A 68 -1.15 -11.88 -15.22
N ARG A 69 -0.46 -11.25 -14.26
CA ARG A 69 0.08 -11.94 -13.07
C ARG A 69 -1.04 -12.47 -12.18
N LEU A 70 -2.10 -11.69 -12.01
CA LEU A 70 -3.28 -12.09 -11.24
C LEU A 70 -3.94 -13.34 -11.86
N GLU A 71 -4.14 -13.35 -13.17
CA GLU A 71 -4.72 -14.50 -13.89
C GLU A 71 -3.88 -15.77 -13.66
N ASN A 72 -2.56 -15.68 -13.77
CA ASN A 72 -1.68 -16.82 -13.50
C ASN A 72 -1.85 -17.39 -12.09
N LEU A 73 -2.01 -16.52 -11.08
CA LEU A 73 -2.28 -16.95 -9.72
C LEU A 73 -3.64 -17.63 -9.57
N LEU A 74 -4.67 -17.10 -10.23
CA LEU A 74 -6.00 -17.71 -10.24
C LEU A 74 -6.02 -19.07 -10.93
N VAL A 75 -5.31 -19.21 -12.06
CA VAL A 75 -5.12 -20.50 -12.76
C VAL A 75 -4.38 -21.51 -11.87
N SER A 76 -3.41 -21.04 -11.08
CA SER A 76 -2.71 -21.86 -10.07
C SER A 76 -3.58 -22.23 -8.85
N GLY A 77 -4.86 -21.83 -8.82
CA GLY A 77 -5.83 -22.24 -7.79
C GLY A 77 -5.93 -21.32 -6.58
N PHE A 78 -5.20 -20.21 -6.53
CA PHE A 78 -5.31 -19.27 -5.43
C PHE A 78 -6.69 -18.58 -5.42
N LYS A 79 -7.30 -18.50 -4.25
CA LYS A 79 -8.64 -17.89 -4.04
C LYS A 79 -8.58 -16.53 -3.38
N GLU A 80 -7.47 -16.24 -2.71
CA GLU A 80 -7.20 -14.95 -2.06
C GLU A 80 -5.88 -14.37 -2.56
N ILE A 81 -5.92 -13.13 -3.03
CA ILE A 81 -4.74 -12.40 -3.49
C ILE A 81 -4.56 -11.17 -2.59
N THR A 82 -3.34 -10.98 -2.11
CA THR A 82 -2.95 -9.76 -1.40
C THR A 82 -2.14 -8.89 -2.33
N LEU A 83 -2.67 -7.70 -2.69
CA LEU A 83 -1.88 -6.69 -3.38
C LEU A 83 -0.91 -6.05 -2.38
N THR A 84 0.35 -5.96 -2.76
CA THR A 84 1.40 -5.41 -1.91
C THR A 84 2.17 -4.30 -2.62
N GLY A 85 2.70 -3.39 -1.84
CA GLY A 85 3.59 -2.33 -2.26
C GLY A 85 4.36 -1.78 -1.08
N VAL A 86 5.41 -1.05 -1.35
CA VAL A 86 6.15 -0.30 -0.33
C VAL A 86 5.34 0.91 0.11
N ASP A 87 4.69 1.56 -0.86
CA ASP A 87 3.78 2.69 -0.69
C ASP A 87 2.60 2.49 -1.65
N LEU A 88 1.72 1.58 -1.27
CA LEU A 88 0.67 1.07 -2.16
C LEU A 88 -0.30 2.16 -2.61
N THR A 89 -0.57 3.15 -1.77
CA THR A 89 -1.48 4.26 -2.09
C THR A 89 -0.91 5.23 -3.11
N SER A 90 0.42 5.34 -3.23
CA SER A 90 1.09 6.11 -4.28
C SER A 90 1.10 5.40 -5.64
N TYR A 91 0.50 4.21 -5.75
CA TYR A 91 0.44 3.47 -7.01
C TYR A 91 -0.03 4.35 -8.16
N GLY A 92 0.67 4.22 -9.28
CA GLY A 92 0.32 4.85 -10.56
C GLY A 92 0.79 6.29 -10.72
N ASN A 93 1.37 6.92 -9.71
CA ASN A 93 1.87 8.30 -9.83
C ASN A 93 2.98 8.45 -10.90
N ASP A 94 3.71 7.38 -11.16
CA ASP A 94 4.78 7.24 -12.17
C ASP A 94 4.28 6.74 -13.53
N LEU A 95 3.02 6.28 -13.63
CA LEU A 95 2.45 5.74 -14.86
C LEU A 95 1.75 6.82 -15.70
N PRO A 96 1.70 6.65 -17.05
CA PRO A 96 0.87 7.49 -17.91
C PRO A 96 -0.59 7.50 -17.45
N GLY A 97 -1.19 8.69 -17.41
CA GLY A 97 -2.57 8.87 -16.95
C GLY A 97 -2.76 8.77 -15.43
N LYS A 98 -1.70 8.49 -14.68
CA LYS A 98 -1.68 8.45 -13.21
C LYS A 98 -2.90 7.74 -12.59
N PRO A 99 -3.14 6.47 -12.95
CA PRO A 99 -4.30 5.73 -12.42
C PRO A 99 -4.18 5.61 -10.91
N LYS A 100 -5.28 5.85 -10.18
CA LYS A 100 -5.32 5.71 -8.73
C LYS A 100 -5.58 4.26 -8.32
N LEU A 101 -5.18 3.91 -7.11
CA LEU A 101 -5.29 2.54 -6.58
C LEU A 101 -6.74 2.02 -6.62
N GLY A 102 -7.71 2.84 -6.21
CA GLY A 102 -9.14 2.48 -6.24
C GLY A 102 -9.61 2.12 -7.65
N ASN A 103 -9.28 2.93 -8.66
CA ASN A 103 -9.60 2.66 -10.07
C ASN A 103 -9.01 1.32 -10.55
N VAL A 104 -7.75 1.06 -10.20
CA VAL A 104 -7.07 -0.19 -10.58
C VAL A 104 -7.74 -1.40 -9.95
N ILE A 105 -8.06 -1.33 -8.65
CA ILE A 105 -8.76 -2.42 -7.95
C ILE A 105 -10.11 -2.69 -8.59
N LYS A 106 -10.92 -1.67 -8.83
CA LYS A 106 -12.23 -1.77 -9.49
C LYS A 106 -12.11 -2.46 -10.85
N ARG A 107 -11.11 -2.06 -11.64
CA ARG A 107 -10.83 -2.66 -12.95
C ARG A 107 -10.39 -4.13 -12.83
N LEU A 108 -9.51 -4.47 -11.88
CA LEU A 108 -9.08 -5.86 -11.67
C LEU A 108 -10.24 -6.76 -11.24
N LEU A 109 -11.11 -6.29 -10.35
CA LEU A 109 -12.29 -7.03 -9.90
C LEU A 109 -13.27 -7.29 -11.04
N SER A 110 -13.44 -6.32 -11.95
CA SER A 110 -14.26 -6.45 -13.15
C SER A 110 -13.66 -7.45 -14.15
N LEU A 111 -12.35 -7.38 -14.41
CA LEU A 111 -11.66 -8.26 -15.35
C LEU A 111 -11.54 -9.70 -14.86
N HIS A 112 -11.52 -9.92 -13.55
CA HIS A 112 -11.32 -11.23 -12.92
C HIS A 112 -12.50 -11.65 -12.03
N PRO A 113 -13.65 -11.98 -12.60
CA PRO A 113 -14.85 -12.36 -11.83
C PRO A 113 -14.62 -13.61 -10.96
N LYS A 114 -13.66 -14.46 -11.33
CA LYS A 114 -13.27 -15.66 -10.58
C LYS A 114 -12.49 -15.35 -9.29
N LEU A 115 -11.93 -14.15 -9.14
CA LEU A 115 -11.27 -13.72 -7.92
C LEU A 115 -12.30 -13.72 -6.78
N LYS A 116 -12.02 -14.46 -5.72
CA LYS A 116 -12.94 -14.60 -4.58
C LYS A 116 -12.67 -13.57 -3.50
N ARG A 117 -11.40 -13.29 -3.20
CA ARG A 117 -10.99 -12.38 -2.12
C ARG A 117 -9.77 -11.57 -2.53
N LEU A 118 -9.85 -10.29 -2.31
CA LEU A 118 -8.76 -9.34 -2.49
C LEU A 118 -8.42 -8.71 -1.14
N ARG A 119 -7.15 -8.68 -0.82
CA ARG A 119 -6.62 -8.00 0.37
C ARG A 119 -5.62 -6.93 -0.06
N LEU A 120 -5.54 -5.87 0.71
CA LEU A 120 -4.48 -4.87 0.57
C LEU A 120 -3.48 -5.01 1.71
N SER A 121 -2.21 -4.74 1.42
CA SER A 121 -1.19 -4.52 2.45
C SER A 121 -1.41 -3.16 3.12
N SER A 122 -0.40 -2.64 3.81
CA SER A 122 -0.49 -1.37 4.52
C SER A 122 -0.77 -0.20 3.57
N ILE A 123 -1.65 0.68 4.00
CA ILE A 123 -2.16 1.85 3.28
C ILE A 123 -1.75 3.13 4.00
N ASP A 124 -1.27 4.13 3.27
CA ASP A 124 -1.04 5.47 3.82
C ASP A 124 -2.36 6.24 3.92
N PRO A 125 -2.79 6.69 5.12
CA PRO A 125 -4.04 7.42 5.28
C PRO A 125 -4.14 8.70 4.44
N ALA A 126 -3.01 9.34 4.14
CA ALA A 126 -2.98 10.60 3.39
C ALA A 126 -3.40 10.47 1.91
N GLU A 127 -3.35 9.27 1.35
CA GLU A 127 -3.50 9.04 -0.10
C GLU A 127 -4.64 8.07 -0.45
N ILE A 128 -5.54 7.80 0.49
CA ILE A 128 -6.75 7.03 0.19
C ILE A 128 -7.62 7.86 -0.74
N ASP A 129 -7.74 7.39 -1.99
CA ASP A 129 -8.63 8.03 -2.96
C ASP A 129 -10.11 7.66 -2.72
N SER A 130 -11.03 8.47 -3.28
CA SER A 130 -12.46 8.28 -3.06
C SER A 130 -12.97 6.93 -3.58
N GLU A 131 -12.46 6.45 -4.71
CA GLU A 131 -12.85 5.13 -5.25
C GLU A 131 -12.40 3.99 -4.34
N LEU A 132 -11.19 4.10 -3.76
CA LEU A 132 -10.70 3.12 -2.78
C LEU A 132 -11.56 3.12 -1.51
N LEU A 133 -11.95 4.31 -1.05
CA LEU A 133 -12.83 4.44 0.11
C LEU A 133 -14.20 3.80 -0.15
N GLU A 134 -14.80 4.06 -1.31
CA GLU A 134 -16.06 3.43 -1.74
C GLU A 134 -15.96 1.90 -1.80
N LEU A 135 -14.84 1.37 -2.32
CA LEU A 135 -14.62 -0.08 -2.36
C LEU A 135 -14.58 -0.70 -0.97
N PHE A 136 -13.94 -0.06 0.00
CA PHE A 136 -13.98 -0.55 1.39
C PHE A 136 -15.37 -0.51 2.00
N GLN A 137 -16.22 0.40 1.54
CA GLN A 137 -17.59 0.55 2.04
C GLN A 137 -18.58 -0.47 1.45
N SER A 138 -18.34 -0.95 0.21
CA SER A 138 -19.37 -1.67 -0.55
C SER A 138 -18.91 -2.94 -1.27
N GLU A 139 -17.60 -3.12 -1.54
CA GLU A 139 -17.12 -4.26 -2.34
C GLU A 139 -16.88 -5.51 -1.46
N GLU A 140 -17.71 -6.52 -1.63
CA GLU A 140 -17.66 -7.75 -0.83
C GLU A 140 -16.38 -8.56 -1.04
N LYS A 141 -15.81 -8.55 -2.25
CA LYS A 141 -14.57 -9.27 -2.57
C LYS A 141 -13.36 -8.61 -1.93
N LEU A 142 -13.42 -7.31 -1.62
CA LEU A 142 -12.39 -6.63 -0.85
C LEU A 142 -12.57 -6.98 0.62
N LEU A 143 -11.56 -7.66 1.18
CA LEU A 143 -11.64 -8.15 2.55
C LEU A 143 -11.86 -7.02 3.56
N PRO A 144 -12.72 -7.24 4.58
CA PRO A 144 -13.08 -6.22 5.56
C PRO A 144 -11.97 -6.01 6.60
N TYR A 145 -10.78 -5.72 6.11
CA TYR A 145 -9.61 -5.42 6.92
C TYR A 145 -8.76 -4.34 6.25
N LEU A 146 -8.53 -3.25 6.96
CA LEU A 146 -7.71 -2.14 6.51
C LEU A 146 -6.56 -1.91 7.50
N HIS A 147 -5.32 -2.10 7.03
CA HIS A 147 -4.13 -1.79 7.80
C HIS A 147 -3.60 -0.42 7.40
N LEU A 148 -3.50 0.49 8.36
CA LEU A 148 -3.07 1.87 8.12
C LEU A 148 -1.67 2.11 8.69
N SER A 149 -0.80 2.73 7.89
CA SER A 149 0.51 3.21 8.32
C SER A 149 0.37 4.53 9.09
N VAL A 150 -0.23 4.47 10.29
CA VAL A 150 -0.57 5.66 11.10
C VAL A 150 0.67 6.28 11.72
N GLN A 151 1.56 5.47 12.29
CA GLN A 151 2.83 5.81 12.93
C GLN A 151 2.69 6.57 14.28
N SER A 152 1.77 7.51 14.42
CA SER A 152 1.47 8.22 15.68
C SER A 152 0.05 8.78 15.65
N GLY A 153 -0.57 8.93 16.81
CA GLY A 153 -1.84 9.66 17.00
C GLY A 153 -1.66 11.10 17.45
N ASP A 154 -0.43 11.60 17.50
CA ASP A 154 -0.13 12.97 17.84
C ASP A 154 0.31 13.77 16.60
N ASN A 155 -0.38 14.89 16.32
CA ASN A 155 -0.13 15.69 15.12
C ASN A 155 1.26 16.37 15.12
N MET A 156 1.83 16.68 16.28
CA MET A 156 3.18 17.25 16.36
C MET A 156 4.23 16.18 15.99
N ILE A 157 4.06 14.95 16.49
CA ILE A 157 4.94 13.83 16.17
C ILE A 157 4.80 13.47 14.68
N LEU A 158 3.58 13.38 14.16
CA LEU A 158 3.34 13.17 12.71
C LEU A 158 4.05 14.23 11.86
N LYS A 159 3.98 15.50 12.24
CA LYS A 159 4.70 16.59 11.55
C LYS A 159 6.23 16.39 11.59
N ARG A 160 6.80 16.01 12.74
CA ARG A 160 8.23 15.72 12.89
C ARG A 160 8.66 14.50 12.09
N MET A 161 7.79 13.51 11.95
CA MET A 161 7.96 12.35 11.07
C MET A 161 7.85 12.70 9.58
N LYS A 162 7.43 13.91 9.22
CA LYS A 162 7.05 14.34 7.86
C LYS A 162 5.91 13.48 7.29
N ARG A 163 4.93 13.13 8.14
CA ARG A 163 3.69 12.50 7.68
C ARG A 163 2.76 13.55 7.09
N ARG A 164 1.88 13.11 6.18
CA ARG A 164 1.00 13.99 5.39
C ARG A 164 -0.47 13.90 5.82
N HIS A 165 -0.77 13.02 6.75
CA HIS A 165 -2.07 12.91 7.39
C HIS A 165 -2.01 13.45 8.82
N THR A 166 -3.17 13.75 9.37
CA THR A 166 -3.40 14.10 10.76
C THR A 166 -4.12 12.96 11.48
N ARG A 167 -4.19 13.05 12.81
CA ARG A 167 -5.05 12.17 13.62
C ARG A 167 -6.50 12.21 13.14
N GLU A 168 -7.00 13.41 12.87
CA GLU A 168 -8.38 13.66 12.45
C GLU A 168 -8.70 12.97 11.11
N ASP A 169 -7.74 12.92 10.19
CA ASP A 169 -7.90 12.19 8.91
C ASP A 169 -8.11 10.69 9.14
N VAL A 170 -7.31 10.09 10.04
CA VAL A 170 -7.45 8.67 10.38
C VAL A 170 -8.81 8.40 11.02
N LEU A 171 -9.24 9.23 11.97
CA LEU A 171 -10.53 9.09 12.64
C LEU A 171 -11.71 9.28 11.65
N ARG A 172 -11.57 10.19 10.69
CA ARG A 172 -12.56 10.39 9.62
C ARG A 172 -12.69 9.14 8.76
N ILE A 173 -11.57 8.57 8.29
CA ILE A 173 -11.57 7.33 7.50
C ILE A 173 -12.27 6.19 8.26
N PHE A 174 -11.97 6.03 9.56
CA PHE A 174 -12.63 5.03 10.38
C PHE A 174 -14.15 5.21 10.44
N LYS A 175 -14.60 6.44 10.69
CA LYS A 175 -16.04 6.75 10.77
C LYS A 175 -16.75 6.52 9.44
N GLU A 176 -16.17 6.96 8.33
CA GLU A 176 -16.76 6.83 7.01
C GLU A 176 -16.89 5.37 6.57
N ILE A 177 -15.88 4.54 6.83
CA ILE A 177 -15.93 3.11 6.49
C ILE A 177 -16.90 2.38 7.43
N LYS A 178 -16.75 2.57 8.75
CA LYS A 178 -17.61 1.93 9.75
C LYS A 178 -19.10 2.27 9.60
N GLY A 179 -19.41 3.50 9.21
CA GLY A 179 -20.77 3.94 8.97
C GLY A 179 -21.47 3.22 7.80
N LYS A 180 -20.72 2.61 6.89
CA LYS A 180 -21.24 1.88 5.72
C LYS A 180 -21.03 0.37 5.83
N ARG A 181 -19.93 -0.07 6.44
CA ARG A 181 -19.52 -1.48 6.54
C ARG A 181 -18.93 -1.76 7.92
N ASP A 182 -19.80 -2.11 8.88
CA ASP A 182 -19.42 -2.23 10.29
C ASP A 182 -18.45 -3.40 10.57
N GLU A 183 -18.48 -4.47 9.77
CA GLU A 183 -17.58 -5.62 9.94
C GLU A 183 -16.10 -5.30 9.66
N VAL A 184 -15.76 -4.17 9.01
CA VAL A 184 -14.36 -3.81 8.73
C VAL A 184 -13.56 -3.67 10.01
N LYS A 185 -12.46 -4.38 10.07
CA LYS A 185 -11.47 -4.29 11.16
C LYS A 185 -10.29 -3.43 10.70
N PHE A 186 -9.72 -2.70 11.64
CA PHE A 186 -8.58 -1.83 11.40
C PHE A 186 -7.36 -2.35 12.15
N GLY A 187 -6.21 -2.27 11.50
CA GLY A 187 -4.89 -2.44 12.10
C GLY A 187 -4.06 -1.19 11.87
N ALA A 188 -3.08 -0.95 12.70
CA ALA A 188 -2.15 0.15 12.53
C ALA A 188 -0.77 -0.19 13.09
N ASP A 189 0.27 0.32 12.44
CA ASP A 189 1.61 0.35 13.00
C ASP A 189 1.83 1.70 13.70
N ILE A 190 2.40 1.64 14.91
CA ILE A 190 2.70 2.80 15.75
C ILE A 190 4.18 2.75 16.13
N ILE A 191 4.86 3.89 16.00
CA ILE A 191 6.24 4.09 16.47
C ILE A 191 6.15 4.78 17.81
N VAL A 192 6.74 4.15 18.82
CA VAL A 192 6.83 4.68 20.20
C VAL A 192 8.27 5.08 20.48
N GLY A 193 8.46 6.15 21.24
CA GLY A 193 9.79 6.67 21.60
C GLY A 193 10.47 7.38 20.42
N PHE A 194 9.65 7.98 19.53
CA PHE A 194 10.22 8.83 18.46
C PHE A 194 11.02 9.98 19.09
N PRO A 195 12.18 10.38 18.51
CA PRO A 195 12.97 11.48 19.06
C PRO A 195 12.10 12.72 19.35
N THR A 196 12.18 13.21 20.58
CA THR A 196 11.36 14.33 21.10
C THR A 196 9.89 14.00 21.41
N GLU A 197 9.46 12.75 21.35
CA GLU A 197 8.17 12.33 21.88
C GLU A 197 8.18 12.43 23.40
N THR A 198 7.14 13.03 23.97
CA THR A 198 6.91 13.11 25.42
C THR A 198 5.78 12.16 25.80
N ASP A 199 5.62 11.90 27.10
CA ASP A 199 4.50 11.11 27.62
C ASP A 199 3.13 11.69 27.22
N GLU A 200 3.04 13.01 27.08
CA GLU A 200 1.81 13.67 26.62
C GLU A 200 1.52 13.36 25.15
N HIS A 201 2.52 13.44 24.28
CA HIS A 201 2.37 13.04 22.86
C HIS A 201 1.98 11.56 22.73
N PHE A 202 2.56 10.70 23.56
CA PHE A 202 2.21 9.28 23.57
C PHE A 202 0.77 9.04 24.04
N LYS A 203 0.30 9.76 25.08
CA LYS A 203 -1.10 9.70 25.51
C LYS A 203 -2.08 10.10 24.42
N ASN A 204 -1.73 11.06 23.54
CA ASN A 204 -2.55 11.42 22.40
C ASN A 204 -2.66 10.29 21.36
N THR A 205 -1.70 9.38 21.34
CA THR A 205 -1.69 8.20 20.45
C THR A 205 -2.58 7.08 20.98
N LEU A 206 -2.68 6.93 22.31
CA LEU A 206 -3.54 5.93 22.98
C LEU A 206 -5.02 6.32 22.90
#